data_62f4903deec978b3beaa7439add77be3
#
_entry.id   62f4903deec978b3beaa7439add77be3
#
_cell.length_a   1.000
_cell.length_b   1.000
_cell.length_c   1.000
_cell.angle_alpha   90.00
_cell.angle_beta   90.00
_cell.angle_gamma   90.00
#
_symmetry.space_group_name_H-M   'P 1'
#
loop_
_entity.id
_entity.type
_entity.pdbx_description
1 polymer ?
#
loop_
_entity_poly.entity_id
_entity_poly.type
_entity_poly.pdbx_seq_one_letter_code
_entity_poly.pdbx_strand_id
1 'polypeptide(L)'
;MKYIVFASITLSIFACSQNSSSEKADMYEASELSTMMREMVVWSKEAKATLAAGDTIENVPQSFYDLAIQTATRGEHDEAAYKGMVPLYINALQGIERRDSQQYFYTASIQACKSCHGVYCGGPLDVIGQL
;
A
#
# COMPACT_ATOMS: atom_id res chain seq x y z
N MET A 1 44.40 -70.80 -13.32
CA MET A 1 44.36 -69.99 -12.09
C MET A 1 44.12 -68.54 -12.52
N LYS A 2 42.88 -68.07 -12.35
CA LYS A 2 42.46 -66.68 -12.71
C LYS A 2 42.19 -65.97 -11.41
N TYR A 3 43.00 -64.99 -11.07
CA TYR A 3 42.80 -64.11 -9.93
C TYR A 3 41.86 -62.99 -10.33
N ILE A 4 40.66 -62.95 -9.73
CA ILE A 4 39.69 -61.90 -9.86
C ILE A 4 40.04 -60.90 -8.75
N VAL A 5 40.52 -59.74 -9.14
CA VAL A 5 40.76 -58.60 -8.24
C VAL A 5 39.45 -57.81 -8.13
N PHE A 6 38.80 -57.88 -6.96
CA PHE A 6 37.67 -57.02 -6.62
C PHE A 6 38.18 -55.64 -6.22
N ALA A 7 38.00 -54.65 -7.06
CA ALA A 7 38.25 -53.27 -6.71
C ALA A 7 37.02 -52.74 -5.98
N SER A 8 37.13 -52.54 -4.67
CA SER A 8 36.13 -51.86 -3.86
C SER A 8 36.17 -50.38 -4.07
N ILE A 9 35.15 -49.85 -4.75
CA ILE A 9 34.94 -48.40 -4.90
C ILE A 9 34.21 -47.92 -3.66
N THR A 10 34.90 -47.23 -2.74
CA THR A 10 34.30 -46.54 -1.61
C THR A 10 33.74 -45.18 -2.08
N LEU A 11 32.43 -45.13 -2.18
CA LEU A 11 31.71 -43.91 -2.54
C LEU A 11 31.64 -43.01 -1.29
N SER A 12 32.48 -42.01 -1.21
CA SER A 12 32.47 -40.98 -0.17
C SER A 12 31.30 -40.04 -0.39
N ILE A 13 30.23 -40.18 0.37
CA ILE A 13 29.11 -39.25 0.38
C ILE A 13 29.54 -38.00 1.16
N PHE A 14 29.91 -36.92 0.43
CA PHE A 14 30.05 -35.58 1.01
C PHE A 14 28.67 -35.09 1.38
N ALA A 15 28.30 -35.20 2.65
CA ALA A 15 27.15 -34.53 3.22
C ALA A 15 27.47 -33.05 3.30
N CYS A 16 27.02 -32.26 2.33
CA CYS A 16 26.94 -30.81 2.46
C CYS A 16 25.92 -30.50 3.56
N SER A 17 26.41 -30.27 4.78
CA SER A 17 25.65 -29.62 5.83
C SER A 17 25.41 -28.19 5.41
N GLN A 18 24.30 -27.91 4.69
CA GLN A 18 23.80 -26.56 4.51
C GLN A 18 23.28 -26.09 5.85
N ASN A 19 24.12 -25.35 6.55
CA ASN A 19 23.70 -24.55 7.68
C ASN A 19 22.80 -23.44 7.11
N SER A 20 21.53 -23.74 6.88
CA SER A 20 20.51 -22.74 6.65
C SER A 20 20.32 -21.97 7.96
N SER A 21 21.18 -20.97 8.18
CA SER A 21 20.80 -19.86 9.03
C SER A 21 19.56 -19.26 8.37
N SER A 22 18.40 -19.63 8.87
CA SER A 22 17.15 -18.93 8.61
C SER A 22 17.33 -17.51 9.16
N GLU A 23 17.95 -16.66 8.36
CA GLU A 23 17.83 -15.22 8.49
C GLU A 23 16.33 -14.99 8.36
N LYS A 24 15.65 -14.74 9.51
CA LYS A 24 14.28 -14.24 9.51
C LYS A 24 14.33 -13.02 8.65
N ALA A 25 13.84 -13.11 7.41
CA ALA A 25 13.55 -11.96 6.60
C ALA A 25 12.70 -11.07 7.50
N ASP A 26 13.25 -9.92 7.88
CA ASP A 26 12.57 -8.92 8.69
C ASP A 26 11.31 -8.56 7.90
N MET A 27 10.17 -9.12 8.32
CA MET A 27 8.93 -8.95 7.57
C MET A 27 8.59 -7.46 7.70
N TYR A 28 8.64 -6.75 6.58
CA TYR A 28 8.28 -5.34 6.50
C TYR A 28 6.93 -5.12 7.18
N GLU A 29 6.96 -4.47 8.33
CA GLU A 29 5.76 -4.02 9.00
C GLU A 29 5.28 -2.71 8.36
N ALA A 30 4.07 -2.75 7.84
CA ALA A 30 3.50 -1.57 7.20
C ALA A 30 3.25 -0.47 8.24
N SER A 31 3.68 0.76 7.94
CA SER A 31 3.36 1.91 8.80
C SER A 31 1.85 2.17 8.86
N GLU A 32 1.42 2.89 9.89
CA GLU A 32 0.00 3.30 10.05
C GLU A 32 -0.52 4.02 8.82
N LEU A 33 0.25 4.97 8.30
CA LEU A 33 -0.09 5.70 7.08
C LEU A 33 -0.22 4.77 5.87
N SER A 34 0.70 3.82 5.70
CA SER A 34 0.64 2.85 4.60
C SER A 34 -0.57 1.94 4.69
N THR A 35 -0.97 1.54 5.89
CA THR A 35 -2.17 0.74 6.14
C THR A 35 -3.42 1.52 5.81
N MET A 36 -3.55 2.74 6.32
CA MET A 36 -4.66 3.65 6.01
C MET A 36 -4.79 3.91 4.50
N MET A 37 -3.69 4.15 3.78
CA MET A 37 -3.73 4.38 2.33
C MET A 37 -4.27 3.17 1.55
N ARG A 38 -4.02 1.94 2.01
CA ARG A 38 -4.63 0.74 1.42
C ARG A 38 -6.13 0.67 1.66
N GLU A 39 -6.58 1.06 2.85
CA GLU A 39 -8.00 1.16 3.18
C GLU A 39 -8.68 2.23 2.32
N MET A 40 -8.03 3.38 2.11
CA MET A 40 -8.50 4.44 1.21
C MET A 40 -8.69 3.93 -0.23
N VAL A 41 -7.79 3.07 -0.73
CA VAL A 41 -7.93 2.47 -2.07
C VAL A 41 -9.16 1.57 -2.15
N VAL A 42 -9.39 0.74 -1.13
CA VAL A 42 -10.57 -0.14 -1.08
C VAL A 42 -11.85 0.69 -1.07
N TRP A 43 -11.95 1.64 -0.14
CA TRP A 43 -13.10 2.54 -0.05
C TRP A 43 -13.32 3.34 -1.35
N SER A 44 -12.27 3.85 -1.97
CA SER A 44 -12.40 4.62 -3.22
C SER A 44 -12.95 3.77 -4.37
N LYS A 45 -12.59 2.48 -4.46
CA LYS A 45 -13.17 1.58 -5.45
C LYS A 45 -14.67 1.37 -5.23
N GLU A 46 -15.07 1.19 -3.98
CA GLU A 46 -16.49 1.04 -3.60
C GLU A 46 -17.26 2.33 -3.88
N ALA A 47 -16.71 3.48 -3.50
CA ALA A 47 -17.28 4.80 -3.76
C ALA A 47 -17.47 5.05 -5.27
N LYS A 48 -16.46 4.70 -6.09
CA LYS A 48 -16.56 4.77 -7.55
C LYS A 48 -17.70 3.91 -8.10
N ALA A 49 -17.81 2.68 -7.63
CA ALA A 49 -18.87 1.76 -8.06
C ALA A 49 -20.27 2.27 -7.66
N THR A 50 -20.40 2.81 -6.43
CA THR A 50 -21.64 3.43 -5.93
C THR A 50 -22.06 4.60 -6.82
N LEU A 51 -21.16 5.52 -7.12
CA LEU A 51 -21.44 6.66 -7.99
C LEU A 51 -21.78 6.23 -9.42
N ALA A 52 -21.09 5.22 -9.95
CA ALA A 52 -21.36 4.67 -11.28
C ALA A 52 -22.74 4.02 -11.39
N ALA A 53 -23.27 3.47 -10.29
CA ALA A 53 -24.62 2.96 -10.19
C ALA A 53 -25.69 4.07 -10.06
N GLY A 54 -25.29 5.32 -9.89
CA GLY A 54 -26.17 6.46 -9.63
C GLY A 54 -26.61 6.57 -8.17
N ASP A 55 -25.96 5.82 -7.30
CA ASP A 55 -26.25 5.78 -5.87
C ASP A 55 -25.41 6.83 -5.11
N THR A 56 -25.74 7.02 -3.83
CA THR A 56 -25.11 7.98 -2.93
C THR A 56 -24.08 7.30 -2.05
N ILE A 57 -22.90 7.89 -1.92
CA ILE A 57 -21.90 7.47 -0.93
C ILE A 57 -22.43 7.86 0.45
N GLU A 58 -22.76 6.86 1.27
CA GLU A 58 -23.39 7.10 2.57
C GLU A 58 -22.40 7.50 3.67
N ASN A 59 -21.21 6.88 3.67
CA ASN A 59 -20.26 7.04 4.74
C ASN A 59 -18.84 7.26 4.22
N VAL A 60 -18.15 8.22 4.81
CA VAL A 60 -16.70 8.39 4.72
C VAL A 60 -16.09 7.88 6.03
N PRO A 61 -15.10 6.97 6.00
CA PRO A 61 -14.45 6.49 7.22
C PRO A 61 -13.79 7.63 7.99
N GLN A 62 -14.15 7.77 9.28
CA GLN A 62 -13.63 8.86 10.13
C GLN A 62 -12.11 8.79 10.29
N SER A 63 -11.52 7.60 10.25
CA SER A 63 -10.06 7.43 10.29
C SER A 63 -9.33 8.19 9.18
N PHE A 64 -9.96 8.43 8.03
CA PHE A 64 -9.30 9.14 6.92
C PHE A 64 -9.05 10.62 7.21
N TYR A 65 -9.76 11.20 8.17
CA TYR A 65 -9.51 12.57 8.63
C TYR A 65 -8.24 12.71 9.47
N ASP A 66 -7.70 11.58 9.96
CA ASP A 66 -6.47 11.52 10.75
C ASP A 66 -5.21 11.42 9.88
N LEU A 67 -5.33 11.59 8.56
CA LEU A 67 -4.23 11.45 7.59
C LEU A 67 -2.98 12.26 7.98
N ALA A 68 -3.16 13.46 8.55
CA ALA A 68 -2.06 14.35 8.93
C ALA A 68 -1.21 13.86 10.10
N ILE A 69 -1.75 12.96 10.93
CA ILE A 69 -1.11 12.51 12.18
C ILE A 69 -0.63 11.06 12.13
N GLN A 70 -0.89 10.33 11.02
CA GLN A 70 -0.45 8.95 10.86
C GLN A 70 1.05 8.85 10.66
N THR A 71 1.66 7.88 11.31
CA THR A 71 3.10 7.63 11.18
C THR A 71 3.46 7.10 9.79
N ALA A 72 4.28 7.83 9.06
CA ALA A 72 4.80 7.42 7.76
C ALA A 72 6.04 6.52 7.89
N THR A 73 6.35 5.77 6.83
CA THR A 73 7.49 4.86 6.80
C THR A 73 8.83 5.61 6.88
N ARG A 74 8.91 6.81 6.35
CA ARG A 74 10.17 7.59 6.21
C ARG A 74 10.09 9.01 6.78
N GLY A 75 9.07 9.35 7.53
CA GLY A 75 8.97 10.66 8.16
C GLY A 75 8.48 11.80 7.26
N GLU A 76 8.03 11.52 6.02
CA GLU A 76 7.51 12.54 5.10
C GLU A 76 6.32 13.32 5.68
N HIS A 77 5.58 12.72 6.61
CA HIS A 77 4.45 13.34 7.30
C HIS A 77 4.82 14.58 8.13
N ASP A 78 6.09 14.77 8.45
CA ASP A 78 6.58 15.96 9.16
C ASP A 78 6.89 17.13 8.24
N GLU A 79 6.99 16.90 6.95
CA GLU A 79 7.32 17.94 5.98
C GLU A 79 6.17 18.94 5.80
N ALA A 80 6.52 20.22 5.71
CA ALA A 80 5.54 21.31 5.53
C ALA A 80 4.72 21.15 4.24
N ALA A 81 5.34 20.63 3.16
CA ALA A 81 4.65 20.38 1.89
C ALA A 81 3.60 19.28 2.02
N TYR A 82 3.92 18.17 2.71
CA TYR A 82 2.95 17.13 3.03
C TYR A 82 1.75 17.69 3.81
N LYS A 83 2.03 18.41 4.90
CA LYS A 83 0.99 19.05 5.73
C LYS A 83 0.13 20.04 4.96
N GLY A 84 0.70 20.70 3.93
CA GLY A 84 -0.03 21.58 3.02
C GLY A 84 -0.93 20.86 2.02
N MET A 85 -0.63 19.61 1.66
CA MET A 85 -1.42 18.81 0.72
C MET A 85 -2.60 18.08 1.38
N VAL A 86 -2.47 17.67 2.64
CA VAL A 86 -3.51 16.93 3.37
C VAL A 86 -4.87 17.65 3.36
N PRO A 87 -4.98 18.97 3.58
CA PRO A 87 -6.26 19.67 3.56
C PRO A 87 -7.02 19.54 2.25
N LEU A 88 -6.34 19.35 1.11
CA LEU A 88 -7.00 19.18 -0.19
C LEU A 88 -7.84 17.88 -0.20
N TYR A 89 -7.28 16.80 0.33
CA TYR A 89 -7.97 15.52 0.46
C TYR A 89 -9.12 15.61 1.48
N ILE A 90 -8.85 16.18 2.66
CA ILE A 90 -9.85 16.34 3.73
C ILE A 90 -11.05 17.16 3.26
N ASN A 91 -10.82 18.29 2.57
CA ASN A 91 -11.89 19.12 2.01
C ASN A 91 -12.74 18.35 0.98
N ALA A 92 -12.11 17.50 0.19
CA ALA A 92 -12.84 16.65 -0.76
C ALA A 92 -13.72 15.61 -0.04
N LEU A 93 -13.22 14.96 1.02
CA LEU A 93 -14.03 14.04 1.84
C LEU A 93 -15.23 14.73 2.47
N GLN A 94 -15.03 15.93 3.05
CA GLN A 94 -16.12 16.75 3.59
C GLN A 94 -17.15 17.13 2.53
N GLY A 95 -16.70 17.36 1.28
CA GLY A 95 -17.59 17.60 0.15
C GLY A 95 -18.47 16.40 -0.18
N ILE A 96 -17.91 15.18 -0.11
CA ILE A 96 -18.65 13.94 -0.31
C ILE A 96 -19.74 13.79 0.78
N GLU A 97 -19.40 14.06 2.04
CA GLU A 97 -20.35 13.95 3.17
C GLU A 97 -21.54 14.91 3.07
N ARG A 98 -21.35 16.08 2.47
CA ARG A 98 -22.45 17.03 2.26
C ARG A 98 -23.49 16.56 1.23
N ARG A 99 -23.19 15.48 0.50
CA ARG A 99 -24.09 14.83 -0.49
C ARG A 99 -24.52 15.71 -1.66
N ASP A 100 -23.96 16.89 -1.78
CA ASP A 100 -24.11 17.72 -2.95
C ASP A 100 -22.90 17.51 -3.90
N SER A 101 -23.12 17.15 -5.12
CA SER A 101 -22.00 16.99 -6.10
C SER A 101 -20.93 15.95 -5.68
N GLN A 102 -21.33 14.81 -5.12
CA GLN A 102 -20.41 13.77 -4.67
C GLN A 102 -19.45 13.29 -5.76
N GLN A 103 -19.89 13.23 -7.03
CA GLN A 103 -19.02 12.89 -8.15
C GLN A 103 -17.86 13.88 -8.31
N TYR A 104 -18.12 15.17 -8.15
CA TYR A 104 -17.10 16.21 -8.21
C TYR A 104 -16.08 16.04 -7.08
N PHE A 105 -16.56 15.89 -5.84
CA PHE A 105 -15.68 15.77 -4.69
C PHE A 105 -14.93 14.44 -4.66
N TYR A 106 -15.53 13.35 -5.14
CA TYR A 106 -14.82 12.10 -5.35
C TYR A 106 -13.65 12.29 -6.32
N THR A 107 -13.89 12.93 -7.47
CA THR A 107 -12.83 13.23 -8.45
C THR A 107 -11.75 14.11 -7.84
N ALA A 108 -12.12 15.11 -7.05
CA ALA A 108 -11.19 15.99 -6.34
C ALA A 108 -10.33 15.22 -5.32
N SER A 109 -10.90 14.25 -4.59
CA SER A 109 -10.17 13.40 -3.64
C SER A 109 -9.11 12.54 -4.35
N ILE A 110 -9.44 11.94 -5.48
CA ILE A 110 -8.49 11.15 -6.29
C ILE A 110 -7.38 12.05 -6.87
N GLN A 111 -7.73 13.27 -7.28
CA GLN A 111 -6.73 14.23 -7.77
C GLN A 111 -5.77 14.67 -6.65
N ALA A 112 -6.25 14.85 -5.43
CA ALA A 112 -5.41 15.13 -4.27
C ALA A 112 -4.44 13.97 -3.98
N CYS A 113 -4.91 12.71 -4.07
CA CYS A 113 -4.05 11.52 -3.97
C CYS A 113 -2.94 11.54 -5.03
N LYS A 114 -3.28 11.78 -6.30
CA LYS A 114 -2.30 11.85 -7.40
C LYS A 114 -1.27 12.95 -7.18
N SER A 115 -1.70 14.12 -6.73
CA SER A 115 -0.80 15.26 -6.50
C SER A 115 0.21 14.97 -5.39
N CYS A 116 -0.24 14.41 -4.27
CA CYS A 116 0.63 14.04 -3.16
C CYS A 116 1.60 12.91 -3.55
N HIS A 117 1.08 11.83 -4.14
CA HIS A 117 1.89 10.69 -4.57
C HIS A 117 2.88 11.02 -5.69
N GLY A 118 2.58 12.01 -6.52
CA GLY A 118 3.52 12.54 -7.52
C GLY A 118 4.77 13.19 -6.92
N VAL A 119 4.69 13.65 -5.67
CA VAL A 119 5.81 14.27 -4.96
C VAL A 119 6.55 13.27 -4.08
N TYR A 120 5.81 12.47 -3.30
CA TYR A 120 6.38 11.68 -2.19
C TYR A 120 6.55 10.19 -2.48
N CYS A 121 5.66 9.59 -3.24
CA CYS A 121 5.63 8.13 -3.39
C CYS A 121 4.99 7.70 -4.73
N GLY A 122 5.75 7.70 -5.81
CA GLY A 122 5.24 7.39 -7.15
C GLY A 122 4.73 5.95 -7.35
N GLY A 123 5.15 4.99 -6.53
CA GLY A 123 4.77 3.59 -6.69
C GLY A 123 3.27 3.32 -6.80
N PRO A 124 2.39 3.91 -5.97
CA PRO A 124 0.94 3.71 -6.04
C PRO A 124 0.21 4.42 -7.18
N LEU A 125 0.86 5.28 -7.98
CA LEU A 125 0.19 6.10 -8.99
C LEU A 125 -0.61 5.30 -10.03
N ASP A 126 -0.14 4.12 -10.41
CA ASP A 126 -0.86 3.24 -11.34
C ASP A 126 -2.19 2.74 -10.74
N VAL A 127 -2.19 2.41 -9.45
CA VAL A 127 -3.41 2.01 -8.74
C VAL A 127 -4.36 3.19 -8.58
N ILE A 128 -3.84 4.35 -8.16
CA ILE A 128 -4.63 5.58 -8.01
C ILE A 128 -5.20 6.04 -9.37
N GLY A 129 -4.47 5.79 -10.46
CA GLY A 129 -4.90 6.09 -11.82
C GLY A 129 -6.16 5.33 -12.26
N GLN A 130 -6.44 4.19 -11.63
CA GLN A 130 -7.61 3.34 -11.92
C GLN A 130 -8.84 3.69 -11.07
N LEU A 131 -8.68 4.51 -10.05
CA LEU A 131 -9.76 5.03 -9.21
C LEU A 131 -10.49 6.16 -9.91
#